data_1b3bee51ce2e4f88e20dfe50b0489a6f
#
_entry.id   1b3bee51ce2e4f88e20dfe50b0489a6f
#
_cell.length_a   1.000
_cell.length_b   1.000
_cell.length_c   1.000
_cell.angle_alpha   90.00
_cell.angle_beta   90.00
_cell.angle_gamma   90.00
#
_symmetry.space_group_name_H-M   'P 1'
#
loop_
_entity.id
_entity.type
_entity.pdbx_description
1 polymer ?
#
loop_
_entity_poly.entity_id
_entity_poly.type
_entity_poly.pdbx_seq_one_letter_code
_entity_poly.pdbx_strand_id
1 'polypeptide(L)'
;MLYIDPRERPLSLQIFGGEIETLVEAAKYVDKNTEADIIDLNMGCPVPKITKVDAGSKLLLDPDKVYEVISRIVDSVSKPVTVKMRMGWDDEHIFVMDNARNAERAGASAVAIHGRTKVQMYSGKANWDVIRDV
;
A
#
# COMPACT_ATOMS: atom_id res chain seq x y z
N MET A 1 -19.75 6.14 -3.18
CA MET A 1 -20.36 6.51 -1.88
C MET A 1 -19.38 6.13 -0.78
N LEU A 2 -19.01 7.09 0.07
CA LEU A 2 -17.99 6.91 1.12
C LEU A 2 -18.60 7.19 2.52
N TYR A 3 -19.85 6.74 2.72
CA TYR A 3 -20.47 6.77 4.04
C TYR A 3 -19.81 5.73 4.94
N ILE A 4 -19.42 6.14 6.15
CA ILE A 4 -18.87 5.28 7.20
C ILE A 4 -19.82 5.38 8.40
N ASP A 5 -20.33 4.24 8.85
CA ASP A 5 -21.14 4.19 10.07
C ASP A 5 -20.22 4.50 11.28
N PRO A 6 -20.59 5.42 12.16
CA PRO A 6 -19.78 5.75 13.34
C PRO A 6 -19.41 4.56 14.23
N ARG A 7 -20.19 3.48 14.18
CA ARG A 7 -19.92 2.23 14.92
C ARG A 7 -18.80 1.39 14.33
N GLU A 8 -18.39 1.66 13.08
CA GLU A 8 -17.27 0.95 12.42
C GLU A 8 -15.91 1.56 12.74
N ARG A 9 -15.89 2.71 13.39
CA ARG A 9 -14.64 3.41 13.72
C ARG A 9 -13.92 2.74 14.91
N PRO A 10 -12.56 2.70 14.92
CA PRO A 10 -11.67 3.28 13.89
C PRO A 10 -11.67 2.47 12.59
N LEU A 11 -11.72 3.16 11.44
CA LEU A 11 -11.79 2.56 10.11
C LEU A 11 -10.66 3.05 9.21
N SER A 12 -10.02 2.11 8.54
CA SER A 12 -9.05 2.36 7.48
C SER A 12 -9.72 2.28 6.11
N LEU A 13 -9.62 3.36 5.31
CA LEU A 13 -10.11 3.38 3.94
C LEU A 13 -8.94 3.16 2.98
N GLN A 14 -9.02 2.07 2.19
CA GLN A 14 -7.96 1.73 1.25
C GLN A 14 -8.19 2.34 -0.12
N ILE A 15 -7.14 2.98 -0.66
CA ILE A 15 -7.07 3.46 -2.04
C ILE A 15 -6.06 2.66 -2.84
N PHE A 16 -6.20 2.64 -4.16
CA PHE A 16 -5.24 2.06 -5.09
C PHE A 16 -5.16 2.84 -6.40
N GLY A 17 -4.02 2.79 -7.05
CA GLY A 17 -3.76 3.45 -8.33
C GLY A 17 -2.31 3.26 -8.76
N GLY A 18 -2.00 3.58 -10.02
CA GLY A 18 -0.64 3.53 -10.57
C GLY A 18 -0.04 4.91 -10.82
N GLU A 19 -0.88 5.92 -10.86
CA GLU A 19 -0.48 7.31 -11.11
C GLU A 19 -0.45 8.11 -9.81
N ILE A 20 0.67 8.73 -9.53
CA ILE A 20 0.93 9.41 -8.25
C ILE A 20 -0.03 10.57 -8.02
N GLU A 21 -0.24 11.42 -9.02
CA GLU A 21 -1.12 12.60 -8.88
C GLU A 21 -2.56 12.18 -8.55
N THR A 22 -3.06 11.17 -9.24
CA THR A 22 -4.41 10.62 -8.99
C THR A 22 -4.53 10.04 -7.58
N LEU A 23 -3.50 9.35 -7.09
CA LEU A 23 -3.46 8.82 -5.72
C LEU A 23 -3.45 9.94 -4.67
N VAL A 24 -2.66 10.99 -4.91
CA VAL A 24 -2.60 12.15 -4.02
C VAL A 24 -3.97 12.86 -3.95
N GLU A 25 -4.62 13.08 -5.09
CA GLU A 25 -5.95 13.69 -5.12
C GLU A 25 -7.02 12.80 -4.45
N ALA A 26 -6.95 11.48 -4.64
CA ALA A 26 -7.83 10.54 -3.95
C ALA A 26 -7.62 10.58 -2.43
N ALA A 27 -6.37 10.60 -1.98
CA ALA A 27 -6.03 10.69 -0.57
C ALA A 27 -6.54 12.00 0.07
N LYS A 28 -6.34 13.14 -0.60
CA LYS A 28 -6.90 14.44 -0.17
C LYS A 28 -8.42 14.42 -0.08
N TYR A 29 -9.07 13.76 -1.05
CA TYR A 29 -10.52 13.63 -1.03
C TYR A 29 -11.00 12.82 0.19
N VAL A 30 -10.35 11.68 0.47
CA VAL A 30 -10.65 10.84 1.64
C VAL A 30 -10.41 11.62 2.93
N ASP A 31 -9.27 12.34 3.02
CA ASP A 31 -8.91 13.14 4.20
C ASP A 31 -9.97 14.16 4.56
N LYS A 32 -10.49 14.88 3.55
CA LYS A 32 -11.40 16.02 3.75
C LYS A 32 -12.88 15.65 3.77
N ASN A 33 -13.28 14.57 3.10
CA ASN A 33 -14.69 14.29 2.80
C ASN A 33 -15.21 12.99 3.41
N THR A 34 -14.43 12.32 4.25
CA THR A 34 -14.84 11.07 4.90
C THR A 34 -14.49 11.05 6.38
N GLU A 35 -15.21 10.21 7.12
CA GLU A 35 -14.95 9.93 8.54
C GLU A 35 -13.94 8.79 8.74
N ALA A 36 -13.19 8.39 7.71
CA ALA A 36 -12.11 7.42 7.84
C ALA A 36 -11.04 7.95 8.82
N ASP A 37 -10.50 7.06 9.65
CA ASP A 37 -9.45 7.40 10.61
C ASP A 37 -8.06 7.24 10.02
N ILE A 38 -7.92 6.35 9.04
CA ILE A 38 -6.64 5.98 8.40
C ILE A 38 -6.85 5.91 6.89
N ILE A 39 -5.86 6.35 6.13
CA ILE A 39 -5.78 6.14 4.68
C ILE A 39 -4.78 5.02 4.43
N ASP A 40 -5.23 3.91 3.85
CA ASP A 40 -4.38 2.77 3.52
C ASP A 40 -4.10 2.71 2.01
N LEU A 41 -2.85 2.45 1.65
CA LEU A 41 -2.44 2.34 0.27
C LEU A 41 -2.23 0.87 -0.12
N ASN A 42 -2.94 0.41 -1.17
CA ASN A 42 -2.79 -0.93 -1.68
C ASN A 42 -1.57 -1.04 -2.59
N MET A 43 -0.56 -1.77 -2.13
CA MET A 43 0.61 -2.19 -2.91
C MET A 43 0.74 -3.72 -2.99
N GLY A 44 -0.36 -4.45 -2.80
CA GLY A 44 -0.30 -5.92 -2.74
C GLY A 44 -1.25 -6.64 -3.68
N CYS A 45 -2.20 -5.96 -4.33
CA CYS A 45 -3.17 -6.59 -5.21
C CYS A 45 -2.48 -7.24 -6.42
N PRO A 46 -2.62 -8.59 -6.62
CA PRO A 46 -1.93 -9.30 -7.69
C PRO A 46 -2.75 -9.38 -8.99
N VAL A 47 -3.99 -8.89 -8.98
CA VAL A 47 -4.95 -9.07 -10.09
C VAL A 47 -4.46 -8.35 -11.35
N PRO A 48 -4.44 -9.03 -12.53
CA PRO A 48 -3.94 -8.45 -13.77
C PRO A 48 -4.61 -7.13 -14.17
N LYS A 49 -5.90 -6.95 -13.90
CA LYS A 49 -6.62 -5.70 -14.15
C LYS A 49 -6.01 -4.52 -13.41
N ILE A 50 -5.48 -4.74 -12.20
CA ILE A 50 -4.86 -3.73 -11.35
C ILE A 50 -3.40 -3.52 -11.76
N THR A 51 -2.64 -4.60 -11.95
CA THR A 51 -1.21 -4.51 -12.26
C THR A 51 -0.91 -3.98 -13.67
N LYS A 52 -1.85 -4.09 -14.61
CA LYS A 52 -1.73 -3.52 -15.97
C LYS A 52 -1.73 -1.99 -15.99
N VAL A 53 -2.25 -1.34 -14.97
CA VAL A 53 -2.24 0.12 -14.80
C VAL A 53 -1.19 0.56 -13.78
N ASP A 54 -0.12 -0.21 -13.64
CA ASP A 54 1.01 0.02 -12.74
C ASP A 54 0.63 0.19 -11.26
N ALA A 55 -0.52 -0.35 -10.85
CA ALA A 55 -1.07 -0.28 -9.51
C ALA A 55 -0.89 -1.59 -8.72
N GLY A 56 -1.22 -1.56 -7.44
CA GLY A 56 -1.15 -2.72 -6.55
C GLY A 56 0.27 -3.27 -6.43
N SER A 57 0.44 -4.58 -6.59
CA SER A 57 1.76 -5.23 -6.47
C SER A 57 2.79 -4.82 -7.53
N LYS A 58 2.39 -4.14 -8.60
CA LYS A 58 3.30 -3.62 -9.62
C LYS A 58 4.23 -2.54 -9.06
N LEU A 59 3.76 -1.75 -8.10
CA LEU A 59 4.56 -0.73 -7.42
C LEU A 59 5.78 -1.32 -6.70
N LEU A 60 5.70 -2.58 -6.26
CA LEU A 60 6.78 -3.24 -5.51
C LEU A 60 8.06 -3.49 -6.31
N LEU A 61 8.00 -3.34 -7.65
CA LEU A 61 9.17 -3.50 -8.53
C LEU A 61 10.11 -2.28 -8.50
N ASP A 62 9.65 -1.16 -7.93
CA ASP A 62 10.40 0.09 -7.90
C ASP A 62 10.35 0.71 -6.49
N PRO A 63 11.34 0.40 -5.62
CA PRO A 63 11.39 0.94 -4.26
C PRO A 63 11.45 2.48 -4.20
N ASP A 64 12.05 3.14 -5.18
CA ASP A 64 12.10 4.61 -5.22
C ASP A 64 10.73 5.20 -5.49
N LYS A 65 9.97 4.58 -6.39
CA LYS A 65 8.57 4.93 -6.63
C LYS A 65 7.69 4.69 -5.40
N VAL A 66 7.95 3.63 -4.64
CA VAL A 66 7.26 3.38 -3.35
C VAL A 66 7.49 4.55 -2.39
N TYR A 67 8.75 5.00 -2.24
CA TYR A 67 9.07 6.17 -1.43
C TYR A 67 8.32 7.42 -1.92
N GLU A 68 8.40 7.72 -3.22
CA GLU A 68 7.80 8.91 -3.82
C GLU A 68 6.28 8.95 -3.60
N VAL A 69 5.58 7.86 -3.91
CA VAL A 69 4.12 7.77 -3.76
C VAL A 69 3.71 8.02 -2.31
N ILE A 70 4.35 7.34 -1.37
CA ILE A 70 3.98 7.43 0.05
C ILE A 70 4.29 8.81 0.61
N SER A 71 5.48 9.36 0.34
CA SER A 71 5.87 10.68 0.84
C SER A 71 4.91 11.77 0.36
N ARG A 72 4.55 11.75 -0.93
CA ARG A 72 3.63 12.73 -1.50
C ARG A 72 2.21 12.62 -0.92
N ILE A 73 1.75 11.41 -0.62
CA ILE A 73 0.46 11.21 0.06
C ILE A 73 0.55 11.73 1.50
N VAL A 74 1.57 11.31 2.26
CA VAL A 74 1.78 11.74 3.67
C VAL A 74 1.84 13.27 3.78
N ASP A 75 2.57 13.93 2.89
CA ASP A 75 2.71 15.40 2.88
C ASP A 75 1.41 16.13 2.52
N SER A 76 0.44 15.43 1.92
CA SER A 76 -0.79 16.04 1.41
C SER A 76 -2.02 15.86 2.30
N VAL A 77 -1.96 15.02 3.33
CA VAL A 77 -3.09 14.67 4.19
C VAL A 77 -2.76 14.84 5.67
N SER A 78 -3.79 14.94 6.51
CA SER A 78 -3.65 15.05 7.96
C SER A 78 -3.78 13.70 8.68
N LYS A 79 -4.46 12.73 8.06
CA LYS A 79 -4.68 11.40 8.63
C LYS A 79 -3.43 10.53 8.52
N PRO A 80 -3.26 9.55 9.44
CA PRO A 80 -2.22 8.53 9.31
C PRO A 80 -2.33 7.78 7.98
N VAL A 81 -1.19 7.53 7.34
CA VAL A 81 -1.09 6.74 6.10
C VAL A 81 -0.47 5.40 6.42
N THR A 82 -1.11 4.33 6.00
CA THR A 82 -0.59 2.96 6.10
C THR A 82 -0.45 2.31 4.73
N VAL A 83 0.30 1.23 4.66
CA VAL A 83 0.58 0.53 3.39
C VAL A 83 0.38 -0.96 3.57
N LYS A 84 -0.35 -1.58 2.64
CA LYS A 84 -0.48 -3.04 2.55
C LYS A 84 0.29 -3.54 1.33
N MET A 85 1.34 -4.36 1.54
CA MET A 85 2.20 -4.86 0.46
C MET A 85 2.40 -6.37 0.51
N ARG A 86 2.90 -6.94 -0.59
CA ARG A 86 3.43 -8.30 -0.68
C ARG A 86 4.96 -8.28 -0.55
N MET A 87 5.58 -9.45 -0.30
CA MET A 87 7.04 -9.54 -0.20
C MET A 87 7.77 -9.28 -1.52
N GLY A 88 7.10 -9.41 -2.66
CA GLY A 88 7.69 -9.14 -3.96
C GLY A 88 6.75 -9.46 -5.12
N TRP A 89 7.30 -9.34 -6.34
CA TRP A 89 6.60 -9.66 -7.59
C TRP A 89 6.67 -11.15 -7.91
N ASP A 90 7.87 -11.71 -7.91
CA ASP A 90 8.22 -13.11 -8.12
C ASP A 90 9.45 -13.46 -7.27
N ASP A 91 9.98 -14.69 -7.43
CA ASP A 91 11.09 -15.17 -6.63
C ASP A 91 12.44 -14.45 -6.92
N GLU A 92 12.54 -13.79 -8.08
CA GLU A 92 13.72 -13.00 -8.47
C GLU A 92 13.60 -11.52 -8.04
N HIS A 93 12.39 -11.05 -7.74
CA HIS A 93 12.08 -9.65 -7.41
C HIS A 93 11.40 -9.55 -6.03
N ILE A 94 12.16 -9.86 -4.99
CA ILE A 94 11.74 -9.76 -3.58
C ILE A 94 12.39 -8.52 -2.97
N PHE A 95 11.71 -7.37 -3.07
CA PHE A 95 12.21 -6.08 -2.59
C PHE A 95 11.51 -5.61 -1.29
N VAL A 96 10.93 -6.53 -0.52
CA VAL A 96 10.14 -6.15 0.66
C VAL A 96 10.94 -5.35 1.68
N MET A 97 12.22 -5.66 1.90
CA MET A 97 13.08 -4.93 2.84
C MET A 97 13.27 -3.48 2.42
N ASP A 98 13.58 -3.24 1.13
CA ASP A 98 13.76 -1.90 0.60
C ASP A 98 12.43 -1.14 0.54
N ASN A 99 11.36 -1.81 0.11
CA ASN A 99 10.03 -1.23 0.06
C ASN A 99 9.51 -0.83 1.46
N ALA A 100 9.72 -1.67 2.47
CA ALA A 100 9.30 -1.39 3.84
C ALA A 100 10.11 -0.23 4.45
N ARG A 101 11.44 -0.22 4.26
CA ARG A 101 12.30 0.89 4.70
C ARG A 101 11.93 2.20 4.03
N ASN A 102 11.64 2.16 2.73
CA ASN A 102 11.22 3.35 1.99
C ASN A 102 9.84 3.83 2.44
N ALA A 103 8.91 2.93 2.75
CA ALA A 103 7.62 3.28 3.32
C ALA A 103 7.77 3.97 4.68
N GLU A 104 8.61 3.44 5.58
CA GLU A 104 8.91 4.05 6.88
C GLU A 104 9.55 5.43 6.71
N ARG A 105 10.60 5.55 5.88
CA ARG A 105 11.28 6.84 5.61
C ARG A 105 10.36 7.88 4.97
N ALA A 106 9.39 7.43 4.18
CA ALA A 106 8.39 8.29 3.56
C ALA A 106 7.29 8.76 4.54
N GLY A 107 7.27 8.24 5.77
CA GLY A 107 6.35 8.67 6.81
C GLY A 107 5.11 7.78 6.96
N ALA A 108 5.09 6.56 6.42
CA ALA A 108 4.02 5.61 6.69
C ALA A 108 3.95 5.29 8.19
N SER A 109 2.74 5.30 8.74
CA SER A 109 2.49 5.02 10.17
C SER A 109 2.51 3.52 10.48
N ALA A 110 2.27 2.68 9.48
CA ALA A 110 2.36 1.22 9.58
C ALA A 110 2.50 0.58 8.20
N VAL A 111 3.12 -0.60 8.18
CA VAL A 111 3.23 -1.45 6.99
C VAL A 111 2.68 -2.84 7.32
N ALA A 112 1.74 -3.33 6.53
CA ALA A 112 1.23 -4.69 6.62
C ALA A 112 1.79 -5.55 5.48
N ILE A 113 2.44 -6.67 5.80
CA ILE A 113 3.13 -7.51 4.83
C ILE A 113 2.41 -8.85 4.66
N HIS A 114 2.12 -9.19 3.40
CA HIS A 114 1.74 -10.52 3.01
C HIS A 114 2.99 -11.26 2.51
N GLY A 115 3.40 -12.31 3.21
CA GLY A 115 4.61 -13.10 2.93
C GLY A 115 4.49 -14.02 1.70
N ARG A 116 3.84 -13.55 0.63
CA ARG A 116 3.78 -14.20 -0.68
C ARG A 116 4.12 -13.20 -1.77
N THR A 117 4.66 -13.68 -2.89
CA THR A 117 4.86 -12.87 -4.09
C THR A 117 3.54 -12.67 -4.85
N LYS A 118 3.54 -11.72 -5.80
CA LYS A 118 2.42 -11.52 -6.72
C LYS A 118 2.12 -12.79 -7.52
N VAL A 119 3.18 -13.45 -8.03
CA VAL A 119 3.03 -14.66 -8.87
C VAL A 119 2.45 -15.83 -8.08
N GLN A 120 2.79 -15.97 -6.80
CA GLN A 120 2.17 -16.99 -5.95
C GLN A 120 0.67 -16.83 -5.78
N MET A 121 0.13 -15.64 -5.93
CA MET A 121 -1.28 -15.37 -5.60
C MET A 121 -1.62 -15.83 -4.17
N TYR A 122 -2.27 -16.99 -4.03
CA TYR A 122 -2.56 -17.64 -2.75
C TYR A 122 -2.01 -19.07 -2.66
N SER A 123 -1.21 -19.51 -3.65
CA SER A 123 -0.60 -20.84 -3.64
C SER A 123 0.56 -20.91 -2.65
N GLY A 124 0.92 -22.14 -2.25
CA GLY A 124 1.98 -22.38 -1.29
C GLY A 124 1.69 -21.79 0.10
N LYS A 125 2.76 -21.58 0.87
CA LYS A 125 2.69 -21.02 2.22
C LYS A 125 3.21 -19.59 2.21
N ALA A 126 2.67 -18.74 3.10
CA ALA A 126 3.26 -17.43 3.37
C ALA A 126 4.62 -17.61 4.04
N ASN A 127 5.59 -16.80 3.64
CA ASN A 127 6.93 -16.79 4.22
C ASN A 127 6.95 -15.93 5.49
N TRP A 128 6.88 -16.58 6.65
CA TRP A 128 6.89 -15.93 7.94
C TRP A 128 8.26 -15.40 8.34
N ASP A 129 9.35 -16.00 7.83
CA ASP A 129 10.71 -15.54 8.11
C ASP A 129 10.93 -14.15 7.50
N VAL A 130 10.49 -13.95 6.27
CA VAL A 130 10.53 -12.62 5.63
C VAL A 130 9.74 -11.58 6.42
N ILE A 131 8.57 -11.95 6.95
CA ILE A 131 7.76 -11.02 7.76
C ILE A 131 8.48 -10.66 9.07
N ARG A 132 9.14 -11.64 9.70
CA ARG A 132 9.94 -11.40 10.92
C ARG A 132 11.14 -10.48 10.66
N ASP A 133 11.79 -10.64 9.51
CA ASP A 133 13.04 -9.95 9.19
C ASP A 133 12.85 -8.49 8.74
N VAL A 134 11.61 -8.11 8.36
CA VAL A 134 11.22 -6.73 8.05
C VAL A 134 10.93 -5.94 9.31
#